data_bfdd66af79744a2660d4fcc47ef14826
#
_entry.id   bfdd66af79744a2660d4fcc47ef14826
#
_cell.length_a   1.000
_cell.length_b   1.000
_cell.length_c   1.000
_cell.angle_alpha   90.00
_cell.angle_beta   90.00
_cell.angle_gamma   90.00
#
_symmetry.space_group_name_H-M   'P 1'
#
loop_
_entity.id
_entity.type
_entity.pdbx_description
1 polymer ?
#
loop_
_entity_poly.entity_id
_entity_poly.type
_entity_poly.pdbx_seq_one_letter_code
_entity_poly.pdbx_strand_id
1 'polypeptide(L)'
;MIRDDIAPAVVVKELEKRFGRFVAVNRISFQVARGEVYGFLGPNGAGKSTTIRMLCGILSPSGGGGSVAGFDLATQGELIKAHIGYMSQKFSLYEDLTVEENIDFYSGIYRIDPRKKKQRKEWVIEMAGLKDRRRDKTAVLAGGWKQRLALGCSILHEPAILFLDEPTSGVDPISRRRFWDLIYELAGTGVTVFVTTHYMDEAEYCDRIGLMYRGELIADGPPETIKKELMKQHVLEVGCERPQEAMELIEKLPGIHEVALFGKALHVVSDDARAAEAAIRGALVGRGMAVERAEWITPSLEDVFVWLIEQHDRAREPQEEVRQ
;
A
#
# COMPACT_ATOMS: atom_id res chain seq x y z
N MET A 1 13.03 -20.67 7.46
CA MET A 1 13.14 -21.85 6.57
C MET A 1 12.09 -21.67 5.49
N ILE A 2 12.47 -21.08 4.35
CA ILE A 2 11.58 -20.75 3.21
C ILE A 2 11.18 -22.12 2.60
N ARG A 3 9.89 -22.37 2.51
CA ARG A 3 9.35 -23.53 1.81
C ARG A 3 9.45 -23.27 0.31
N ASP A 4 10.57 -23.64 -0.30
CA ASP A 4 10.90 -23.40 -1.72
C ASP A 4 10.06 -24.18 -2.75
N ASP A 5 9.06 -24.96 -2.31
CA ASP A 5 8.31 -25.89 -3.20
C ASP A 5 6.82 -25.52 -3.41
N ILE A 6 6.34 -24.39 -2.88
CA ILE A 6 4.92 -24.02 -3.04
C ILE A 6 4.80 -22.90 -4.06
N ALA A 7 4.07 -23.14 -5.15
CA ALA A 7 3.80 -22.12 -6.18
C ALA A 7 3.23 -20.83 -5.56
N PRO A 8 3.71 -19.63 -6.00
CA PRO A 8 3.24 -18.35 -5.52
C PRO A 8 1.71 -18.21 -5.63
N ALA A 9 1.11 -17.42 -4.73
CA ALA A 9 -0.30 -17.11 -4.77
C ALA A 9 -0.65 -16.19 -5.94
N VAL A 10 0.24 -15.23 -6.26
CA VAL A 10 0.13 -14.31 -7.38
C VAL A 10 1.44 -14.31 -8.16
N VAL A 11 1.34 -14.39 -9.48
CA VAL A 11 2.46 -14.22 -10.42
C VAL A 11 2.07 -13.21 -11.48
N VAL A 12 2.89 -12.18 -11.65
CA VAL A 12 2.69 -11.12 -12.65
C VAL A 12 3.94 -11.03 -13.51
N LYS A 13 3.74 -10.98 -14.86
CA LYS A 13 4.82 -10.91 -15.84
C LYS A 13 4.49 -9.87 -16.90
N GLU A 14 5.28 -8.80 -16.95
CA GLU A 14 5.15 -7.71 -17.93
C GLU A 14 3.71 -7.18 -18.06
N LEU A 15 2.98 -7.13 -16.94
CA LEU A 15 1.56 -6.76 -16.92
C LEU A 15 1.38 -5.31 -17.34
N GLU A 16 0.57 -5.09 -18.38
CA GLU A 16 0.33 -3.77 -18.94
C GLU A 16 -1.17 -3.47 -19.00
N LYS A 17 -1.52 -2.20 -18.72
CA LYS A 17 -2.86 -1.67 -18.96
C LYS A 17 -2.82 -0.32 -19.62
N ARG A 18 -3.49 -0.21 -20.78
CA ARG A 18 -3.69 1.02 -21.53
C ARG A 18 -5.17 1.40 -21.58
N PHE A 19 -5.44 2.69 -21.48
CA PHE A 19 -6.73 3.31 -21.77
C PHE A 19 -6.53 4.31 -22.91
N GLY A 20 -6.77 3.88 -24.14
CA GLY A 20 -6.37 4.65 -25.32
C GLY A 20 -4.85 4.86 -25.37
N ARG A 21 -4.42 6.12 -25.35
CA ARG A 21 -3.00 6.48 -25.33
C ARG A 21 -2.39 6.50 -23.91
N PHE A 22 -3.22 6.52 -22.87
CA PHE A 22 -2.75 6.57 -21.49
C PHE A 22 -2.34 5.18 -21.01
N VAL A 23 -1.10 5.04 -20.52
CA VAL A 23 -0.56 3.81 -19.93
C VAL A 23 -0.73 3.92 -18.41
N ALA A 24 -1.72 3.22 -17.87
CA ALA A 24 -2.01 3.20 -16.44
C ALA A 24 -1.13 2.22 -15.65
N VAL A 25 -0.69 1.13 -16.31
CA VAL A 25 0.25 0.14 -15.77
C VAL A 25 1.21 -0.22 -16.89
N ASN A 26 2.51 -0.10 -16.64
CA ASN A 26 3.56 -0.24 -17.64
C ASN A 26 4.48 -1.42 -17.34
N ARG A 27 4.13 -2.59 -17.84
CA ARG A 27 4.94 -3.83 -17.85
C ARG A 27 5.54 -4.19 -16.50
N ILE A 28 4.72 -4.17 -15.45
CA ILE A 28 5.16 -4.55 -14.12
C ILE A 28 5.30 -6.06 -13.98
N SER A 29 6.28 -6.51 -13.20
CA SER A 29 6.53 -7.93 -12.92
C SER A 29 6.83 -8.11 -11.42
N PHE A 30 6.10 -9.00 -10.76
CA PHE A 30 6.31 -9.35 -9.35
C PHE A 30 5.64 -10.68 -9.00
N GLN A 31 5.90 -11.19 -7.82
CA GLN A 31 5.26 -12.40 -7.28
C GLN A 31 4.88 -12.18 -5.83
N VAL A 32 3.82 -12.84 -5.37
CA VAL A 32 3.40 -12.85 -3.97
C VAL A 32 3.36 -14.30 -3.47
N ALA A 33 4.06 -14.58 -2.40
CA ALA A 33 4.10 -15.91 -1.79
C ALA A 33 2.75 -16.24 -1.13
N ARG A 34 2.49 -17.52 -0.85
CA ARG A 34 1.30 -17.92 -0.10
C ARG A 34 1.43 -17.54 1.37
N GLY A 35 0.38 -16.97 1.94
CA GLY A 35 0.34 -16.50 3.33
C GLY A 35 1.14 -15.21 3.57
N GLU A 36 1.65 -14.57 2.51
CA GLU A 36 2.36 -13.29 2.59
C GLU A 36 1.39 -12.13 2.69
N VAL A 37 1.73 -11.12 3.49
CA VAL A 37 1.09 -9.80 3.48
C VAL A 37 1.92 -8.90 2.57
N TYR A 38 1.43 -8.67 1.35
CA TYR A 38 2.11 -7.86 0.34
C TYR A 38 1.46 -6.48 0.22
N GLY A 39 2.23 -5.44 0.50
CA GLY A 39 1.83 -4.05 0.38
C GLY A 39 2.13 -3.48 -1.00
N PHE A 40 1.17 -2.82 -1.65
CA PHE A 40 1.37 -2.18 -2.94
C PHE A 40 1.18 -0.67 -2.79
N LEU A 41 2.30 0.04 -2.69
CA LEU A 41 2.35 1.43 -2.29
C LEU A 41 2.54 2.37 -3.46
N GLY A 42 2.16 3.62 -3.29
CA GLY A 42 2.40 4.69 -4.26
C GLY A 42 1.37 5.80 -4.16
N PRO A 43 1.62 6.94 -4.82
CA PRO A 43 0.71 8.07 -4.80
C PRO A 43 -0.59 7.77 -5.55
N ASN A 44 -1.57 8.67 -5.42
CA ASN A 44 -2.80 8.58 -6.19
C ASN A 44 -2.49 8.68 -7.69
N GLY A 45 -3.13 7.83 -8.48
CA GLY A 45 -2.88 7.75 -9.92
C GLY A 45 -1.66 6.90 -10.32
N ALA A 46 -0.89 6.33 -9.39
CA ALA A 46 0.26 5.47 -9.71
C ALA A 46 -0.09 4.17 -10.45
N GLY A 47 -1.38 3.76 -10.48
CA GLY A 47 -1.83 2.54 -11.14
C GLY A 47 -2.24 1.41 -10.19
N LYS A 48 -2.17 1.61 -8.87
CA LYS A 48 -2.46 0.59 -7.83
C LYS A 48 -3.83 -0.08 -8.01
N SER A 49 -4.91 0.72 -8.00
CA SER A 49 -6.28 0.19 -8.14
C SER A 49 -6.52 -0.42 -9.53
N THR A 50 -5.82 0.03 -10.58
CA THR A 50 -5.87 -0.58 -11.91
C THR A 50 -5.25 -1.97 -11.86
N THR A 51 -4.09 -2.11 -11.22
CA THR A 51 -3.42 -3.39 -11.05
C THR A 51 -4.29 -4.37 -10.24
N ILE A 52 -4.81 -3.94 -9.08
CA ILE A 52 -5.66 -4.81 -8.25
C ILE A 52 -6.90 -5.30 -9.01
N ARG A 53 -7.53 -4.43 -9.81
CA ARG A 53 -8.68 -4.82 -10.64
C ARG A 53 -8.33 -5.84 -11.72
N MET A 54 -7.13 -5.78 -12.28
CA MET A 54 -6.65 -6.82 -13.20
C MET A 54 -6.43 -8.13 -12.45
N LEU A 55 -5.78 -8.10 -11.29
CA LEU A 55 -5.54 -9.28 -10.47
C LEU A 55 -6.83 -9.94 -10.00
N CYS A 56 -7.88 -9.15 -9.73
CA CYS A 56 -9.21 -9.65 -9.36
C CYS A 56 -10.03 -10.17 -10.55
N GLY A 57 -9.51 -10.14 -11.78
CA GLY A 57 -10.26 -10.55 -12.99
C GLY A 57 -11.41 -9.61 -13.36
N ILE A 58 -11.44 -8.38 -12.82
CA ILE A 58 -12.46 -7.35 -13.11
C ILE A 58 -12.11 -6.59 -14.38
N LEU A 59 -10.82 -6.41 -14.64
CA LEU A 59 -10.28 -5.66 -15.75
C LEU A 59 -9.29 -6.51 -16.54
N SER A 60 -9.49 -6.68 -17.84
CA SER A 60 -8.54 -7.43 -18.68
C SER A 60 -7.27 -6.62 -18.92
N PRO A 61 -6.07 -7.21 -18.83
CA PRO A 61 -4.83 -6.57 -19.21
C PRO A 61 -4.80 -6.21 -20.70
N SER A 62 -3.98 -5.23 -21.07
CA SER A 62 -3.69 -4.86 -22.45
C SER A 62 -2.47 -5.59 -23.01
N GLY A 63 -1.60 -6.09 -22.14
CA GLY A 63 -0.40 -6.84 -22.47
C GLY A 63 0.17 -7.53 -21.23
N GLY A 64 1.15 -8.41 -21.44
CA GLY A 64 1.68 -9.26 -20.39
C GLY A 64 0.66 -10.26 -19.87
N GLY A 65 0.87 -10.76 -18.65
CA GLY A 65 -0.04 -11.74 -18.05
C GLY A 65 0.40 -12.19 -16.67
N GLY A 66 -0.12 -13.32 -16.24
CA GLY A 66 0.19 -13.92 -14.95
C GLY A 66 -0.91 -14.83 -14.46
N SER A 67 -0.83 -15.17 -13.18
CA SER A 67 -1.84 -16.00 -12.53
C SER A 67 -2.15 -15.55 -11.11
N VAL A 68 -3.38 -15.77 -10.67
CA VAL A 68 -3.87 -15.55 -9.31
C VAL A 68 -4.54 -16.86 -8.86
N ALA A 69 -4.15 -17.37 -7.70
CA ALA A 69 -4.59 -18.67 -7.18
C ALA A 69 -4.38 -19.83 -8.19
N GLY A 70 -3.40 -19.70 -9.09
CA GLY A 70 -3.13 -20.67 -10.17
C GLY A 70 -3.98 -20.47 -11.43
N PHE A 71 -4.91 -19.52 -11.46
CA PHE A 71 -5.77 -19.21 -12.61
C PHE A 71 -5.17 -18.08 -13.46
N ASP A 72 -5.22 -18.22 -14.77
CA ASP A 72 -4.69 -17.25 -15.74
C ASP A 72 -5.49 -15.94 -15.76
N LEU A 73 -4.78 -14.80 -15.70
CA LEU A 73 -5.37 -13.46 -15.64
C LEU A 73 -6.16 -13.06 -16.90
N ALA A 74 -5.73 -13.55 -18.07
CA ALA A 74 -6.32 -13.14 -19.33
C ALA A 74 -7.59 -13.94 -19.67
N THR A 75 -7.64 -15.21 -19.26
CA THR A 75 -8.67 -16.17 -19.75
C THR A 75 -9.58 -16.72 -18.65
N GLN A 76 -9.16 -16.67 -17.39
CA GLN A 76 -9.85 -17.34 -16.28
C GLN A 76 -10.38 -16.38 -15.20
N GLY A 77 -10.74 -15.15 -15.57
CA GLY A 77 -11.19 -14.11 -14.63
C GLY A 77 -12.36 -14.53 -13.72
N GLU A 78 -13.34 -15.30 -14.23
CA GLU A 78 -14.46 -15.79 -13.40
C GLU A 78 -14.02 -16.83 -12.35
N LEU A 79 -13.02 -17.66 -12.68
CA LEU A 79 -12.44 -18.57 -11.70
C LEU A 79 -11.64 -17.81 -10.63
N ILE A 80 -10.91 -16.78 -11.03
CA ILE A 80 -10.22 -15.90 -10.07
C ILE A 80 -11.22 -15.30 -9.08
N LYS A 81 -12.31 -14.68 -9.57
CA LYS A 81 -13.35 -14.06 -8.72
C LYS A 81 -13.95 -15.02 -7.70
N ALA A 82 -14.08 -16.30 -8.05
CA ALA A 82 -14.63 -17.31 -7.17
C ALA A 82 -13.67 -17.74 -6.04
N HIS A 83 -12.37 -17.47 -6.19
CA HIS A 83 -11.32 -17.93 -5.27
C HIS A 83 -10.64 -16.81 -4.46
N ILE A 84 -11.03 -15.55 -4.70
CA ILE A 84 -10.47 -14.39 -4.00
C ILE A 84 -11.53 -13.66 -3.19
N GLY A 85 -11.11 -13.03 -2.09
CA GLY A 85 -11.87 -11.95 -1.47
C GLY A 85 -11.43 -10.61 -2.05
N TYR A 86 -12.36 -9.70 -2.27
CA TYR A 86 -12.05 -8.35 -2.74
C TYR A 86 -12.81 -7.30 -1.94
N MET A 87 -12.09 -6.37 -1.37
CA MET A 87 -12.65 -5.19 -0.71
C MET A 87 -12.20 -3.95 -1.49
N SER A 88 -13.15 -3.28 -2.13
CA SER A 88 -12.88 -2.05 -2.89
C SER A 88 -12.75 -0.84 -1.97
N GLN A 89 -12.08 0.21 -2.44
CA GLN A 89 -11.87 1.47 -1.73
C GLN A 89 -13.17 2.10 -1.19
N LYS A 90 -14.25 2.05 -1.98
CA LYS A 90 -15.59 2.38 -1.49
C LYS A 90 -16.24 1.09 -1.00
N PHE A 91 -16.58 1.05 0.28
CA PHE A 91 -17.25 -0.12 0.85
C PHE A 91 -18.50 -0.47 0.04
N SER A 92 -18.50 -1.66 -0.55
CA SER A 92 -19.64 -2.16 -1.34
C SER A 92 -20.79 -2.64 -0.45
N LEU A 93 -21.01 -1.98 0.69
CA LEU A 93 -22.08 -2.31 1.63
C LEU A 93 -23.37 -1.58 1.26
N TYR A 94 -24.49 -2.24 1.46
CA TYR A 94 -25.80 -1.64 1.30
C TYR A 94 -26.19 -0.92 2.59
N GLU A 95 -26.26 0.39 2.53
CA GLU A 95 -26.47 1.25 3.71
C GLU A 95 -27.87 1.08 4.32
N ASP A 96 -28.88 0.77 3.49
CA ASP A 96 -30.25 0.52 3.92
C ASP A 96 -30.45 -0.84 4.59
N LEU A 97 -29.52 -1.76 4.39
CA LEU A 97 -29.54 -3.08 5.02
C LEU A 97 -28.86 -3.04 6.39
N THR A 98 -29.32 -3.90 7.27
CA THR A 98 -28.67 -4.18 8.55
C THR A 98 -27.35 -4.92 8.35
N VAL A 99 -26.55 -5.02 9.41
CA VAL A 99 -25.31 -5.82 9.43
C VAL A 99 -25.60 -7.26 8.98
N GLU A 100 -26.62 -7.92 9.57
CA GLU A 100 -26.97 -9.30 9.22
C GLU A 100 -27.45 -9.44 7.79
N GLU A 101 -28.25 -8.52 7.30
CA GLU A 101 -28.75 -8.54 5.92
C GLU A 101 -27.65 -8.34 4.90
N ASN A 102 -26.66 -7.48 5.17
CA ASN A 102 -25.47 -7.37 4.33
C ASN A 102 -24.71 -8.70 4.26
N ILE A 103 -24.46 -9.34 5.41
CA ILE A 103 -23.78 -10.64 5.45
C ILE A 103 -24.60 -11.71 4.71
N ASP A 104 -25.92 -11.72 4.88
CA ASP A 104 -26.81 -12.65 4.17
C ASP A 104 -26.80 -12.44 2.65
N PHE A 105 -26.78 -11.17 2.21
CA PHE A 105 -26.66 -10.80 0.81
C PHE A 105 -25.35 -11.33 0.20
N TYR A 106 -24.20 -11.05 0.82
CA TYR A 106 -22.92 -11.54 0.34
C TYR A 106 -22.79 -13.06 0.43
N SER A 107 -23.41 -13.69 1.43
CA SER A 107 -23.52 -15.16 1.50
C SER A 107 -24.22 -15.75 0.27
N GLY A 108 -25.24 -15.05 -0.25
CA GLY A 108 -25.93 -15.40 -1.48
C GLY A 108 -25.04 -15.21 -2.73
N ILE A 109 -24.33 -14.06 -2.82
CA ILE A 109 -23.40 -13.76 -3.92
C ILE A 109 -22.32 -14.84 -4.04
N TYR A 110 -21.69 -15.21 -2.92
CA TYR A 110 -20.65 -16.24 -2.87
C TYR A 110 -21.18 -17.68 -2.87
N ARG A 111 -22.52 -17.87 -2.92
CA ARG A 111 -23.17 -19.19 -2.95
C ARG A 111 -22.71 -20.10 -1.81
N ILE A 112 -22.61 -19.56 -0.61
CA ILE A 112 -22.15 -20.31 0.55
C ILE A 112 -23.12 -21.46 0.85
N ASP A 113 -22.58 -22.66 1.08
CA ASP A 113 -23.38 -23.83 1.45
C ASP A 113 -24.32 -23.49 2.62
N PRO A 114 -25.66 -23.71 2.49
CA PRO A 114 -26.63 -23.42 3.52
C PRO A 114 -26.28 -24.01 4.90
N ARG A 115 -25.58 -25.15 4.91
CA ARG A 115 -25.11 -25.82 6.14
C ARG A 115 -24.04 -25.02 6.88
N LYS A 116 -23.19 -24.30 6.13
CA LYS A 116 -22.10 -23.47 6.67
C LYS A 116 -22.52 -22.02 6.90
N LYS A 117 -23.56 -21.53 6.20
CA LYS A 117 -23.98 -20.12 6.19
C LYS A 117 -24.15 -19.55 7.59
N LYS A 118 -24.84 -20.25 8.49
CA LYS A 118 -25.07 -19.78 9.87
C LYS A 118 -23.72 -19.64 10.63
N GLN A 119 -22.88 -20.63 10.55
CA GLN A 119 -21.58 -20.63 11.22
C GLN A 119 -20.69 -19.49 10.69
N ARG A 120 -20.63 -19.31 9.36
CA ARG A 120 -19.84 -18.22 8.74
C ARG A 120 -20.35 -16.86 9.12
N LYS A 121 -21.66 -16.66 9.14
CA LYS A 121 -22.28 -15.41 9.59
C LYS A 121 -21.91 -15.06 11.03
N GLU A 122 -22.07 -15.99 11.96
CA GLU A 122 -21.71 -15.77 13.36
C GLU A 122 -20.22 -15.46 13.52
N TRP A 123 -19.37 -16.18 12.80
CA TRP A 123 -17.93 -15.93 12.81
C TRP A 123 -17.58 -14.51 12.31
N VAL A 124 -18.18 -14.05 11.21
CA VAL A 124 -17.96 -12.68 10.69
C VAL A 124 -18.46 -11.62 11.69
N ILE A 125 -19.64 -11.81 12.29
CA ILE A 125 -20.19 -10.89 13.29
C ILE A 125 -19.25 -10.78 14.51
N GLU A 126 -18.70 -11.89 14.96
CA GLU A 126 -17.77 -11.93 16.08
C GLU A 126 -16.42 -11.28 15.73
N MET A 127 -15.80 -11.68 14.63
CA MET A 127 -14.54 -11.13 14.13
C MET A 127 -14.63 -9.61 13.91
N ALA A 128 -15.71 -9.13 13.30
CA ALA A 128 -15.94 -7.70 13.11
C ALA A 128 -16.31 -6.95 14.39
N GLY A 129 -16.58 -7.67 15.51
CA GLY A 129 -17.02 -7.10 16.78
C GLY A 129 -18.42 -6.48 16.72
N LEU A 130 -19.32 -6.99 15.86
CA LEU A 130 -20.64 -6.41 15.56
C LEU A 130 -21.79 -7.14 16.28
N LYS A 131 -21.50 -7.96 17.31
CA LYS A 131 -22.47 -8.79 18.01
C LYS A 131 -23.68 -8.00 18.53
N ASP A 132 -23.42 -6.84 19.16
CA ASP A 132 -24.44 -5.99 19.72
C ASP A 132 -25.10 -5.04 18.69
N ARG A 133 -24.60 -5.03 17.46
CA ARG A 133 -25.02 -4.16 16.36
C ARG A 133 -25.58 -4.90 15.15
N ARG A 134 -25.84 -6.19 15.30
CA ARG A 134 -26.25 -7.05 14.18
C ARG A 134 -27.51 -6.61 13.45
N ARG A 135 -28.42 -5.89 14.17
CA ARG A 135 -29.68 -5.34 13.63
C ARG A 135 -29.59 -3.85 13.29
N ASP A 136 -28.45 -3.20 13.56
CA ASP A 136 -28.24 -1.81 13.17
C ASP A 136 -28.14 -1.72 11.65
N LYS A 137 -28.75 -0.69 11.07
CA LYS A 137 -28.53 -0.37 9.65
C LYS A 137 -27.07 0.02 9.43
N THR A 138 -26.51 -0.40 8.32
CA THR A 138 -25.12 -0.07 7.96
C THR A 138 -24.89 1.44 7.83
N ALA A 139 -25.91 2.20 7.44
CA ALA A 139 -25.83 3.67 7.37
C ALA A 139 -25.38 4.33 8.68
N VAL A 140 -25.84 3.81 9.84
CA VAL A 140 -25.54 4.42 11.15
C VAL A 140 -24.22 3.95 11.78
N LEU A 141 -23.51 3.03 11.15
CA LEU A 141 -22.21 2.56 11.61
C LEU A 141 -21.13 3.61 11.35
N ALA A 142 -20.25 3.82 12.32
CA ALA A 142 -19.01 4.58 12.10
C ALA A 142 -18.08 3.86 11.11
N GLY A 143 -17.20 4.61 10.44
CA GLY A 143 -16.33 4.12 9.37
C GLY A 143 -15.57 2.84 9.71
N GLY A 144 -14.95 2.75 10.88
CA GLY A 144 -14.22 1.56 11.30
C GLY A 144 -15.09 0.30 11.47
N TRP A 145 -16.39 0.45 11.79
CA TRP A 145 -17.33 -0.67 11.82
C TRP A 145 -17.75 -1.10 10.41
N LYS A 146 -18.02 -0.14 9.52
CA LYS A 146 -18.29 -0.42 8.10
C LYS A 146 -17.14 -1.16 7.46
N GLN A 147 -15.93 -0.74 7.74
CA GLN A 147 -14.70 -1.35 7.24
C GLN A 147 -14.57 -2.82 7.66
N ARG A 148 -14.76 -3.13 8.97
CA ARG A 148 -14.70 -4.50 9.47
C ARG A 148 -15.82 -5.38 8.93
N LEU A 149 -17.03 -4.82 8.76
CA LEU A 149 -18.12 -5.52 8.10
C LEU A 149 -17.78 -5.82 6.63
N ALA A 150 -17.21 -4.87 5.90
CA ALA A 150 -16.83 -5.06 4.50
C ALA A 150 -15.74 -6.14 4.36
N LEU A 151 -14.73 -6.11 5.24
CA LEU A 151 -13.74 -7.19 5.34
C LEU A 151 -14.41 -8.53 5.58
N GLY A 152 -15.28 -8.61 6.59
CA GLY A 152 -16.03 -9.84 6.92
C GLY A 152 -16.84 -10.36 5.75
N CYS A 153 -17.53 -9.49 5.03
CA CYS A 153 -18.26 -9.85 3.81
C CYS A 153 -17.34 -10.42 2.73
N SER A 154 -16.14 -9.84 2.55
CA SER A 154 -15.18 -10.27 1.52
C SER A 154 -14.55 -11.64 1.76
N ILE A 155 -14.59 -12.14 3.01
CA ILE A 155 -13.97 -13.42 3.41
C ILE A 155 -14.97 -14.51 3.83
N LEU A 156 -16.26 -14.29 3.59
CA LEU A 156 -17.32 -15.24 3.94
C LEU A 156 -17.12 -16.64 3.35
N HIS A 157 -16.60 -16.71 2.13
CA HIS A 157 -16.40 -17.93 1.36
C HIS A 157 -15.00 -18.55 1.56
N GLU A 158 -14.24 -18.09 2.55
CA GLU A 158 -12.91 -18.61 2.92
C GLU A 158 -11.90 -18.57 1.75
N PRO A 159 -11.68 -17.38 1.14
CA PRO A 159 -10.77 -17.27 0.01
C PRO A 159 -9.32 -17.53 0.45
N ALA A 160 -8.51 -18.09 -0.46
CA ALA A 160 -7.08 -18.26 -0.23
C ALA A 160 -6.29 -16.94 -0.36
N ILE A 161 -6.85 -15.97 -1.09
CA ILE A 161 -6.22 -14.67 -1.36
C ILE A 161 -7.25 -13.57 -1.10
N LEU A 162 -6.83 -12.53 -0.40
CA LEU A 162 -7.62 -11.34 -0.10
C LEU A 162 -6.97 -10.11 -0.71
N PHE A 163 -7.71 -9.40 -1.57
CA PHE A 163 -7.32 -8.11 -2.14
C PHE A 163 -8.03 -6.97 -1.43
N LEU A 164 -7.28 -6.00 -0.93
CA LEU A 164 -7.77 -4.84 -0.18
C LEU A 164 -7.32 -3.56 -0.88
N ASP A 165 -8.25 -2.79 -1.46
CA ASP A 165 -7.95 -1.56 -2.18
C ASP A 165 -8.14 -0.35 -1.25
N GLU A 166 -7.05 0.19 -0.71
CA GLU A 166 -7.00 1.30 0.26
C GLU A 166 -7.99 1.12 1.44
N PRO A 167 -7.95 -0.02 2.13
CA PRO A 167 -9.01 -0.40 3.06
C PRO A 167 -9.14 0.53 4.27
N THR A 168 -8.11 1.28 4.61
CA THR A 168 -8.01 2.13 5.80
C THR A 168 -8.15 3.63 5.50
N SER A 169 -8.43 3.97 4.23
CA SER A 169 -8.59 5.37 3.82
C SER A 169 -9.76 6.04 4.56
N GLY A 170 -9.48 7.19 5.18
CA GLY A 170 -10.47 7.96 5.94
C GLY A 170 -10.88 7.35 7.29
N VAL A 171 -10.12 6.38 7.80
CA VAL A 171 -10.38 5.72 9.08
C VAL A 171 -9.43 6.28 10.16
N ASP A 172 -9.95 6.47 11.38
CA ASP A 172 -9.17 6.96 12.50
C ASP A 172 -8.02 6.00 12.87
N PRO A 173 -6.93 6.49 13.50
CA PRO A 173 -5.74 5.68 13.78
C PRO A 173 -6.01 4.44 14.65
N ILE A 174 -6.95 4.51 15.59
CA ILE A 174 -7.27 3.38 16.48
C ILE A 174 -7.98 2.29 15.70
N SER A 175 -8.98 2.68 14.88
CA SER A 175 -9.70 1.73 14.01
C SER A 175 -8.79 1.13 12.95
N ARG A 176 -7.84 1.91 12.40
CA ARG A 176 -6.82 1.45 11.46
C ARG A 176 -5.95 0.34 12.09
N ARG A 177 -5.41 0.57 13.27
CA ARG A 177 -4.61 -0.44 13.98
C ARG A 177 -5.38 -1.74 14.20
N ARG A 178 -6.62 -1.65 14.69
CA ARG A 178 -7.49 -2.83 14.87
C ARG A 178 -7.77 -3.58 13.57
N PHE A 179 -7.82 -2.87 12.45
CA PHE A 179 -8.01 -3.49 11.15
C PHE A 179 -6.76 -4.26 10.71
N TRP A 180 -5.57 -3.73 10.98
CA TRP A 180 -4.32 -4.43 10.73
C TRP A 180 -4.15 -5.66 11.62
N ASP A 181 -4.60 -5.62 12.88
CA ASP A 181 -4.64 -6.80 13.75
C ASP A 181 -5.46 -7.93 13.09
N LEU A 182 -6.63 -7.62 12.50
CA LEU A 182 -7.46 -8.59 11.76
C LEU A 182 -6.75 -9.13 10.50
N ILE A 183 -6.00 -8.29 9.78
CA ILE A 183 -5.20 -8.73 8.63
C ILE A 183 -4.16 -9.77 9.08
N TYR A 184 -3.46 -9.51 10.18
CA TYR A 184 -2.48 -10.44 10.72
C TYR A 184 -3.10 -11.76 11.19
N GLU A 185 -4.25 -11.71 11.86
CA GLU A 185 -4.99 -12.91 12.25
C GLU A 185 -5.33 -13.75 11.00
N LEU A 186 -5.82 -13.13 9.93
CA LEU A 186 -6.14 -13.82 8.68
C LEU A 186 -4.89 -14.41 8.01
N ALA A 187 -3.81 -13.65 7.91
CA ALA A 187 -2.55 -14.11 7.34
C ALA A 187 -1.97 -15.29 8.17
N GLY A 188 -2.09 -15.22 9.50
CA GLY A 188 -1.72 -16.30 10.42
C GLY A 188 -2.48 -17.62 10.18
N THR A 189 -3.67 -17.57 9.57
CA THR A 189 -4.41 -18.76 9.13
C THR A 189 -4.00 -19.26 7.74
N GLY A 190 -3.04 -18.61 7.08
CA GLY A 190 -2.53 -18.96 5.76
C GLY A 190 -3.19 -18.23 4.59
N VAL A 191 -4.04 -17.23 4.84
CA VAL A 191 -4.61 -16.36 3.81
C VAL A 191 -3.52 -15.43 3.29
N THR A 192 -3.34 -15.37 1.98
CA THR A 192 -2.46 -14.38 1.34
C THR A 192 -3.17 -13.04 1.26
N VAL A 193 -2.54 -11.95 1.68
CA VAL A 193 -3.16 -10.62 1.66
C VAL A 193 -2.38 -9.70 0.73
N PHE A 194 -3.09 -9.10 -0.23
CA PHE A 194 -2.58 -8.05 -1.09
C PHE A 194 -3.30 -6.74 -0.76
N VAL A 195 -2.59 -5.77 -0.22
CA VAL A 195 -3.16 -4.50 0.22
C VAL A 195 -2.56 -3.33 -0.53
N THR A 196 -3.39 -2.44 -1.09
CA THR A 196 -2.92 -1.15 -1.60
C THR A 196 -3.07 -0.08 -0.52
N THR A 197 -2.09 0.79 -0.43
CA THR A 197 -2.15 1.96 0.45
C THR A 197 -1.30 3.11 -0.11
N HIS A 198 -1.59 4.31 0.32
CA HIS A 198 -0.74 5.49 0.13
C HIS A 198 -0.10 5.95 1.45
N TYR A 199 -0.38 5.23 2.56
CA TYR A 199 0.20 5.51 3.87
C TYR A 199 1.49 4.71 4.04
N MET A 200 2.63 5.41 4.22
CA MET A 200 3.93 4.76 4.36
C MET A 200 4.10 4.02 5.70
N ASP A 201 3.41 4.49 6.75
CA ASP A 201 3.36 3.80 8.05
C ASP A 201 2.68 2.43 7.96
N GLU A 202 1.73 2.25 7.04
CA GLU A 202 1.11 0.95 6.82
C GLU A 202 2.02 -0.07 6.10
N ALA A 203 2.99 0.42 5.34
CA ALA A 203 3.96 -0.44 4.68
C ALA A 203 4.83 -1.24 5.65
N GLU A 204 5.10 -0.66 6.82
CA GLU A 204 5.85 -1.34 7.90
C GLU A 204 5.12 -2.58 8.44
N TYR A 205 3.82 -2.70 8.18
CA TYR A 205 3.01 -3.86 8.54
C TYR A 205 3.05 -4.98 7.50
N CYS A 206 3.71 -4.79 6.35
CA CYS A 206 3.76 -5.78 5.28
C CYS A 206 5.06 -6.61 5.35
N ASP A 207 4.98 -7.90 4.97
CA ASP A 207 6.17 -8.74 4.83
C ASP A 207 7.06 -8.26 3.67
N ARG A 208 6.41 -7.85 2.57
CA ARG A 208 7.05 -7.24 1.40
C ARG A 208 6.18 -6.13 0.85
N ILE A 209 6.85 -5.19 0.18
CA ILE A 209 6.18 -4.06 -0.46
C ILE A 209 6.66 -3.88 -1.90
N GLY A 210 5.73 -3.51 -2.78
CA GLY A 210 6.00 -3.00 -4.11
C GLY A 210 5.72 -1.50 -4.15
N LEU A 211 6.70 -0.69 -4.51
CA LEU A 211 6.55 0.75 -4.67
C LEU A 211 6.20 1.06 -6.12
N MET A 212 5.04 1.68 -6.32
CA MET A 212 4.51 1.99 -7.64
C MET A 212 4.50 3.49 -7.91
N TYR A 213 5.08 3.87 -9.05
CA TYR A 213 5.10 5.26 -9.51
C TYR A 213 4.89 5.34 -11.02
N ARG A 214 4.00 6.24 -11.49
CA ARG A 214 3.66 6.45 -12.93
C ARG A 214 3.40 5.16 -13.72
N GLY A 215 2.75 4.19 -13.09
CA GLY A 215 2.43 2.90 -13.72
C GLY A 215 3.56 1.87 -13.68
N GLU A 216 4.69 2.19 -13.11
CA GLU A 216 5.87 1.31 -13.01
C GLU A 216 6.12 0.87 -11.57
N LEU A 217 6.66 -0.33 -11.41
CA LEU A 217 7.14 -0.85 -10.14
C LEU A 217 8.61 -0.43 -9.97
N ILE A 218 8.85 0.56 -9.10
CA ILE A 218 10.18 1.16 -8.91
C ILE A 218 11.01 0.50 -7.82
N ALA A 219 10.36 -0.27 -6.92
CA ALA A 219 11.03 -1.13 -5.95
C ALA A 219 10.12 -2.28 -5.54
N ASP A 220 10.70 -3.43 -5.16
CA ASP A 220 10.01 -4.62 -4.64
C ASP A 220 10.91 -5.34 -3.63
N GLY A 221 10.46 -5.50 -2.39
CA GLY A 221 11.23 -6.17 -1.34
C GLY A 221 10.66 -5.98 0.06
N PRO A 222 11.26 -6.62 1.08
CA PRO A 222 10.93 -6.35 2.47
C PRO A 222 11.20 -4.87 2.82
N PRO A 223 10.34 -4.22 3.65
CA PRO A 223 10.49 -2.81 4.01
C PRO A 223 11.89 -2.47 4.54
N GLU A 224 12.43 -3.29 5.43
CA GLU A 224 13.77 -3.10 6.00
C GLU A 224 14.90 -3.19 4.97
N THR A 225 14.76 -4.07 3.97
CA THR A 225 15.72 -4.22 2.87
C THR A 225 15.68 -2.98 1.97
N ILE A 226 14.47 -2.52 1.63
CA ILE A 226 14.27 -1.31 0.82
C ILE A 226 14.92 -0.10 1.50
N LYS A 227 14.69 0.10 2.80
CA LYS A 227 15.30 1.21 3.56
C LYS A 227 16.83 1.16 3.58
N LYS A 228 17.43 -0.03 3.66
CA LYS A 228 18.87 -0.19 3.81
C LYS A 228 19.65 -0.23 2.48
N GLU A 229 19.03 -0.79 1.43
CA GLU A 229 19.77 -1.11 0.20
C GLU A 229 19.50 -0.13 -0.94
N LEU A 230 18.30 0.48 -1.00
CA LEU A 230 17.97 1.36 -2.10
C LEU A 230 18.39 2.81 -1.88
N MET A 231 18.58 3.23 -0.64
CA MET A 231 19.09 4.55 -0.29
C MET A 231 20.43 4.40 0.45
N LYS A 232 21.53 4.70 -0.26
CA LYS A 232 22.90 4.66 0.29
C LYS A 232 23.32 5.97 0.93
N GLN A 233 22.57 7.03 0.67
CA GLN A 233 22.78 8.37 1.21
C GLN A 233 22.46 8.42 2.69
N HIS A 234 23.07 9.39 3.35
CA HIS A 234 22.79 9.68 4.75
C HIS A 234 21.63 10.65 4.88
N VAL A 235 20.76 10.44 5.85
CA VAL A 235 19.67 11.36 6.19
C VAL A 235 19.96 12.03 7.52
N LEU A 236 20.03 13.37 7.49
CA LEU A 236 20.17 14.20 8.68
C LEU A 236 18.81 14.81 9.03
N GLU A 237 18.30 14.52 10.24
CA GLU A 237 17.15 15.21 10.80
C GLU A 237 17.58 16.54 11.43
N VAL A 238 17.06 17.66 10.93
CA VAL A 238 17.38 19.00 11.39
C VAL A 238 16.15 19.67 11.99
N GLY A 239 16.19 19.95 13.29
CA GLY A 239 15.19 20.74 14.01
C GLY A 239 15.64 22.20 14.12
N CYS A 240 14.77 23.14 13.72
CA CYS A 240 15.01 24.58 13.84
C CYS A 240 13.68 25.34 13.96
N GLU A 241 13.74 26.59 14.45
CA GLU A 241 12.55 27.41 14.69
C GLU A 241 11.76 27.77 13.42
N ARG A 242 12.44 27.88 12.26
CA ARG A 242 11.85 28.31 10.99
C ARG A 242 12.18 27.31 9.89
N PRO A 243 11.57 26.11 9.89
CA PRO A 243 11.96 25.02 9.00
C PRO A 243 11.77 25.36 7.50
N GLN A 244 10.75 26.11 7.13
CA GLN A 244 10.53 26.49 5.71
C GLN A 244 11.63 27.41 5.16
N GLU A 245 12.04 28.44 5.95
CA GLU A 245 13.16 29.32 5.55
C GLU A 245 14.49 28.55 5.55
N ALA A 246 14.66 27.64 6.52
CA ALA A 246 15.85 26.79 6.59
C ALA A 246 15.95 25.85 5.39
N MET A 247 14.84 25.27 4.94
CA MET A 247 14.76 24.41 3.74
C MET A 247 15.30 25.13 2.51
N GLU A 248 14.83 26.36 2.22
CA GLU A 248 15.29 27.15 1.07
C GLU A 248 16.78 27.49 1.10
N LEU A 249 17.38 27.55 2.28
CA LEU A 249 18.80 27.80 2.47
C LEU A 249 19.62 26.52 2.29
N ILE A 250 19.16 25.41 2.88
CA ILE A 250 19.84 24.13 2.89
C ILE A 250 19.86 23.52 1.49
N GLU A 251 18.79 23.64 0.72
CA GLU A 251 18.71 23.15 -0.67
C GLU A 251 19.81 23.71 -1.58
N LYS A 252 20.33 24.91 -1.26
CA LYS A 252 21.38 25.59 -2.05
C LYS A 252 22.80 25.21 -1.63
N LEU A 253 22.95 24.41 -0.58
CA LEU A 253 24.26 24.01 -0.08
C LEU A 253 24.88 22.92 -0.96
N PRO A 254 26.20 22.94 -1.19
CA PRO A 254 26.87 21.92 -1.96
C PRO A 254 26.81 20.57 -1.22
N GLY A 255 26.59 19.49 -1.96
CA GLY A 255 26.56 18.13 -1.42
C GLY A 255 25.22 17.75 -0.77
N ILE A 256 24.21 18.61 -0.83
CA ILE A 256 22.83 18.29 -0.46
C ILE A 256 22.08 17.85 -1.72
N HIS A 257 21.41 16.71 -1.65
CA HIS A 257 20.64 16.15 -2.76
C HIS A 257 19.17 16.50 -2.66
N GLU A 258 18.63 16.48 -1.44
CA GLU A 258 17.21 16.68 -1.16
C GLU A 258 17.02 17.25 0.24
N VAL A 259 15.98 18.06 0.40
CA VAL A 259 15.50 18.55 1.69
C VAL A 259 13.98 18.43 1.73
N ALA A 260 13.46 17.69 2.68
CA ALA A 260 12.03 17.48 2.86
C ALA A 260 11.56 17.89 4.26
N LEU A 261 10.33 18.41 4.36
CA LEU A 261 9.73 18.77 5.65
C LEU A 261 9.00 17.57 6.26
N PHE A 262 9.47 17.11 7.42
CA PHE A 262 8.85 16.03 8.19
C PHE A 262 8.32 16.56 9.53
N GLY A 263 7.04 16.82 9.57
CA GLY A 263 6.41 17.41 10.77
C GLY A 263 6.97 18.79 11.08
N LYS A 264 7.84 18.90 12.08
CA LYS A 264 8.52 20.15 12.50
C LYS A 264 10.04 20.12 12.20
N ALA A 265 10.55 19.01 11.68
CA ALA A 265 11.95 18.83 11.33
C ALA A 265 12.13 18.79 9.81
N LEU A 266 13.38 18.98 9.36
CA LEU A 266 13.79 18.78 7.99
C LEU A 266 14.59 17.48 7.91
N HIS A 267 14.29 16.62 6.93
CA HIS A 267 15.15 15.53 6.52
C HIS A 267 16.01 16.00 5.36
N VAL A 268 17.32 15.91 5.53
CA VAL A 268 18.31 16.38 4.57
C VAL A 268 19.13 15.19 4.08
N VAL A 269 19.12 14.95 2.78
CA VAL A 269 19.81 13.85 2.12
C VAL A 269 21.17 14.32 1.60
N SER A 270 22.26 13.61 1.97
CA SER A 270 23.63 13.93 1.55
C SER A 270 24.50 12.68 1.44
N ASP A 271 25.53 12.74 0.58
CA ASP A 271 26.55 11.68 0.45
C ASP A 271 27.60 11.76 1.58
N ASP A 272 27.92 12.96 2.08
CA ASP A 272 28.88 13.17 3.17
C ASP A 272 28.18 13.77 4.40
N ALA A 273 27.92 12.88 5.33
CA ALA A 273 27.26 13.20 6.59
C ALA A 273 27.92 14.38 7.34
N ARG A 274 29.24 14.34 7.52
CA ARG A 274 29.94 15.33 8.35
C ARG A 274 30.04 16.68 7.67
N ALA A 275 30.32 16.70 6.37
CA ALA A 275 30.42 17.93 5.60
C ALA A 275 29.04 18.62 5.54
N ALA A 276 27.97 17.87 5.32
CA ALA A 276 26.61 18.38 5.30
C ALA A 276 26.20 19.00 6.64
N GLU A 277 26.40 18.31 7.76
CA GLU A 277 26.05 18.86 9.08
C GLU A 277 26.77 20.17 9.37
N ALA A 278 28.10 20.24 9.09
CA ALA A 278 28.88 21.45 9.30
C ALA A 278 28.37 22.62 8.42
N ALA A 279 28.07 22.35 7.15
CA ALA A 279 27.56 23.36 6.21
C ALA A 279 26.17 23.88 6.63
N ILE A 280 25.27 22.98 7.03
CA ILE A 280 23.90 23.32 7.48
C ILE A 280 23.97 24.18 8.74
N ARG A 281 24.73 23.76 9.76
CA ARG A 281 24.89 24.57 11.00
C ARG A 281 25.48 25.95 10.70
N GLY A 282 26.49 26.04 9.83
CA GLY A 282 27.08 27.30 9.43
C GLY A 282 26.10 28.23 8.72
N ALA A 283 25.33 27.70 7.77
CA ALA A 283 24.35 28.45 6.99
C ALA A 283 23.19 28.99 7.87
N LEU A 284 22.64 28.16 8.76
CA LEU A 284 21.53 28.51 9.63
C LEU A 284 21.95 29.54 10.69
N VAL A 285 23.10 29.32 11.35
CA VAL A 285 23.64 30.27 12.34
C VAL A 285 23.98 31.62 11.67
N GLY A 286 24.52 31.62 10.46
CA GLY A 286 24.79 32.83 9.67
C GLY A 286 23.55 33.67 9.36
N ARG A 287 22.36 33.07 9.45
CA ARG A 287 21.04 33.76 9.29
C ARG A 287 20.30 33.96 10.60
N GLY A 288 20.97 33.74 11.76
CA GLY A 288 20.38 33.90 13.09
C GLY A 288 19.31 32.85 13.42
N MET A 289 19.37 31.68 12.78
CA MET A 289 18.51 30.55 13.08
C MET A 289 19.22 29.56 14.02
N ALA A 290 18.61 29.27 15.15
CA ALA A 290 19.13 28.27 16.07
C ALA A 290 18.84 26.86 15.52
N VAL A 291 19.87 25.99 15.54
CA VAL A 291 19.71 24.57 15.27
C VAL A 291 19.48 23.87 16.58
N GLU A 292 18.24 23.46 16.82
CA GLU A 292 17.83 22.79 18.07
C GLU A 292 18.34 21.34 18.09
N ARG A 293 18.28 20.67 16.93
CA ARG A 293 18.67 19.28 16.75
C ARG A 293 19.29 19.07 15.37
N ALA A 294 20.32 18.25 15.29
CA ALA A 294 20.86 17.73 14.04
C ALA A 294 21.40 16.32 14.31
N GLU A 295 20.66 15.31 13.90
CA GLU A 295 20.99 13.91 14.19
C GLU A 295 20.88 13.07 12.94
N TRP A 296 21.81 12.13 12.76
CA TRP A 296 21.77 11.13 11.67
C TRP A 296 20.73 10.08 12.03
N ILE A 297 19.81 9.85 11.11
CA ILE A 297 18.74 8.89 11.29
C ILE A 297 18.82 7.78 10.24
N THR A 298 18.22 6.63 10.55
CA THR A 298 17.94 5.62 9.53
C THR A 298 16.82 6.15 8.65
N PRO A 299 16.97 6.14 7.31
CA PRO A 299 15.92 6.58 6.40
C PRO A 299 14.58 5.90 6.69
N SER A 300 13.50 6.67 6.68
CA SER A 300 12.14 6.14 6.68
C SER A 300 11.79 5.60 5.28
N LEU A 301 10.72 4.82 5.17
CA LEU A 301 10.21 4.42 3.85
C LEU A 301 9.78 5.63 3.01
N GLU A 302 9.34 6.71 3.65
CA GLU A 302 8.96 7.95 2.97
C GLU A 302 10.19 8.63 2.35
N ASP A 303 11.32 8.71 3.07
CA ASP A 303 12.58 9.23 2.54
C ASP A 303 13.04 8.42 1.31
N VAL A 304 13.02 7.10 1.43
CA VAL A 304 13.41 6.22 0.31
C VAL A 304 12.48 6.38 -0.89
N PHE A 305 11.18 6.51 -0.64
CA PHE A 305 10.20 6.65 -1.71
C PHE A 305 10.37 7.99 -2.46
N VAL A 306 10.52 9.10 -1.75
CA VAL A 306 10.76 10.42 -2.36
C VAL A 306 12.06 10.38 -3.16
N TRP A 307 13.15 9.84 -2.59
CA TRP A 307 14.41 9.64 -3.28
C TRP A 307 14.26 8.83 -4.59
N LEU A 308 13.56 7.71 -4.55
CA LEU A 308 13.34 6.87 -5.75
C LEU A 308 12.53 7.60 -6.83
N ILE A 309 11.52 8.38 -6.43
CA ILE A 309 10.75 9.22 -7.36
C ILE A 309 11.64 10.21 -8.07
N GLU A 310 12.49 10.94 -7.33
CA GLU A 310 13.39 11.93 -7.92
C GLU A 310 14.41 11.28 -8.88
N GLN A 311 14.99 10.15 -8.50
CA GLN A 311 15.89 9.42 -9.38
C GLN A 311 15.18 8.95 -10.66
N HIS A 312 13.94 8.47 -10.53
CA HIS A 312 13.13 8.05 -11.65
C HIS A 312 12.78 9.21 -12.59
N ASP A 313 12.44 10.39 -12.05
CA ASP A 313 12.11 11.57 -12.84
C ASP A 313 13.35 12.15 -13.53
N ARG A 314 14.50 12.28 -12.85
CA ARG A 314 15.78 12.69 -13.45
C ARG A 314 16.21 11.78 -14.60
N ALA A 315 15.99 10.47 -14.49
CA ALA A 315 16.35 9.53 -15.56
C ALA A 315 15.47 9.69 -16.83
N ARG A 316 14.31 10.35 -16.72
CA ARG A 316 13.36 10.56 -17.83
C ARG A 316 13.42 11.95 -18.46
N GLU A 317 13.88 12.98 -17.76
CA GLU A 317 14.03 14.34 -18.30
C GLU A 317 14.82 14.42 -19.61
N PRO A 318 15.92 13.66 -19.83
CA PRO A 318 16.65 13.70 -21.10
C PRO A 318 15.89 13.12 -22.32
N GLN A 319 14.79 12.38 -22.10
CA GLN A 319 14.07 11.70 -23.20
C GLN A 319 12.91 12.54 -23.78
N GLU A 320 12.42 13.55 -23.09
CA GLU A 320 11.33 14.41 -23.58
C GLU A 320 11.85 15.57 -24.44
N GLU A 321 13.04 16.09 -24.19
CA GLU A 321 13.65 17.16 -25.03
C GLU A 321 14.06 16.70 -26.45
N VAL A 322 14.19 15.40 -26.70
CA VAL A 322 14.56 14.84 -28.02
C VAL A 322 13.33 14.56 -28.90
N ARG A 323 12.11 14.74 -28.38
CA ARG A 323 10.86 14.43 -29.10
C ARG A 323 9.99 15.65 -29.46
N GLN A 324 10.48 16.87 -29.25
CA GLN A 324 9.96 18.11 -29.79
C GLN A 324 10.82 18.56 -30.97
#